data_90d05ccd5c5b6ec5c71389bedc6ddfe9
#
_entry.id   90d05ccd5c5b6ec5c71389bedc6ddfe9
#
_cell.length_a   1.000
_cell.length_b   1.000
_cell.length_c   1.000
_cell.angle_alpha   90.00
_cell.angle_beta   90.00
_cell.angle_gamma   90.00
#
_symmetry.space_group_name_H-M   'P 1'
#
loop_
_entity.id
_entity.type
_entity.pdbx_description
1 polymer ?
#
loop_
_entity_poly.entity_id
_entity_poly.type
_entity_poly.pdbx_seq_one_letter_code
_entity_poly.pdbx_strand_id
1 'polypeptide(L)'
;MTGALESKLPLEPGEDDKRAALTRKAVLGAIWSIGTSVGSRGMGLVGTLLLTRYLDPETYGEASLATLVVLSAQMLSNCGLPQYLVAKPNEGRAAAFHATFYYLILGILGLGLAVAFRGALGTLLKAPNLAHYIPGLAVAGLCERFVVIQDAIQVRHMRFQSLSLQRSLGELMYAVVTVGLAWRGFGGHAIVWGSIARSGSRLISLSATTPRKEWLEPCPITWKRTREMFAFGLPMSVGAIANFGARRWDNFLIARYFGTGTAGVYNLAYNFADIPATQIGETIGDVLVPSFAKMDSDERRKRALLLALRIMMLVVAPLAVGLGTVAPELVRTFFNESWARRSIGVMIMILSGLSVVRPIGWVGSSYLQVRDRPRVIMILEIAKTASLLVLISVFANVGSKANHHVYYACGAVGLAFGLSALSYLWAIHKVDRTPLSRLILPLFPPLLACVPMALGVFQFQRFITQHSRWPHGAVLA
;
A
#
# COMPACT_ATOMS: atom_id res chain seq x y z
N MET A 1 35.58 -21.58 39.77
CA MET A 1 35.05 -20.69 40.83
C MET A 1 35.53 -19.29 40.51
N THR A 2 34.68 -18.46 39.96
CA THR A 2 34.60 -17.00 40.12
C THR A 2 33.49 -16.53 39.15
N GLY A 3 32.27 -16.48 39.72
CA GLY A 3 31.13 -15.94 39.01
C GLY A 3 31.24 -14.41 38.89
N ALA A 4 31.16 -13.90 37.72
CA ALA A 4 30.94 -12.50 37.49
C ALA A 4 29.49 -12.15 37.84
N LEU A 5 29.30 -11.57 39.01
CA LEU A 5 28.15 -10.77 39.38
C LEU A 5 28.13 -9.53 38.47
N GLU A 6 27.34 -9.56 37.42
CA GLU A 6 26.90 -8.32 36.78
C GLU A 6 26.08 -7.54 37.80
N SER A 7 26.73 -6.56 38.44
CA SER A 7 26.11 -5.57 39.29
C SER A 7 25.09 -4.79 38.49
N LYS A 8 23.79 -5.09 38.69
CA LYS A 8 22.72 -4.16 38.38
C LYS A 8 22.98 -2.88 39.19
N LEU A 9 23.59 -1.88 38.58
CA LEU A 9 23.61 -0.55 39.14
C LEU A 9 22.16 -0.16 39.47
N PRO A 10 21.89 0.32 40.71
CA PRO A 10 20.56 0.84 41.03
C PRO A 10 20.28 2.03 40.12
N LEU A 11 19.21 1.90 39.32
CA LEU A 11 18.72 2.98 38.47
C LEU A 11 18.33 4.16 39.37
N GLU A 12 18.70 5.38 38.97
CA GLU A 12 18.33 6.60 39.70
C GLU A 12 16.80 6.66 39.93
N PRO A 13 16.32 7.08 41.12
CA PRO A 13 14.91 7.21 41.42
C PRO A 13 14.28 8.19 40.40
N GLY A 14 13.44 7.66 39.47
CA GLY A 14 12.78 8.43 38.40
C GLY A 14 13.07 7.93 36.98
N GLU A 15 14.01 7.03 36.73
CA GLU A 15 14.24 6.45 35.39
C GLU A 15 13.13 5.44 35.00
N ASP A 16 12.62 4.68 35.93
CA ASP A 16 11.52 3.74 35.69
C ASP A 16 10.20 4.48 35.41
N ASP A 17 9.94 5.59 36.09
CA ASP A 17 8.80 6.47 35.82
C ASP A 17 8.92 7.12 34.43
N LYS A 18 10.11 7.57 34.04
CA LYS A 18 10.36 8.11 32.70
C LYS A 18 10.19 7.05 31.60
N ARG A 19 10.67 5.81 31.84
CA ARG A 19 10.49 4.68 30.91
C ARG A 19 9.03 4.26 30.81
N ALA A 20 8.32 4.18 31.95
CA ALA A 20 6.89 3.88 31.98
C ALA A 20 6.06 4.96 31.25
N ALA A 21 6.39 6.24 31.46
CA ALA A 21 5.75 7.35 30.76
C ALA A 21 6.02 7.34 29.24
N LEU A 22 7.25 7.05 28.82
CA LEU A 22 7.61 6.89 27.41
C LEU A 22 6.88 5.69 26.77
N THR A 23 6.84 4.55 27.47
CA THR A 23 6.13 3.35 27.00
C THR A 23 4.63 3.62 26.87
N ARG A 24 4.01 4.26 27.87
CA ARG A 24 2.59 4.66 27.83
C ARG A 24 2.31 5.63 26.67
N LYS A 25 3.19 6.61 26.47
CA LYS A 25 3.06 7.57 25.36
C LYS A 25 3.18 6.90 23.99
N ALA A 26 4.12 5.95 23.86
CA ALA A 26 4.28 5.15 22.65
C ALA A 26 3.07 4.24 22.38
N VAL A 27 2.55 3.55 23.39
CA VAL A 27 1.37 2.68 23.25
C VAL A 27 0.11 3.48 22.91
N LEU A 28 -0.15 4.58 23.61
CA LEU A 28 -1.29 5.45 23.32
C LEU A 28 -1.15 6.09 21.92
N GLY A 29 0.05 6.50 21.54
CA GLY A 29 0.35 7.01 20.21
C GLY A 29 0.11 5.96 19.12
N ALA A 30 0.49 4.71 19.36
CA ALA A 30 0.24 3.60 18.43
C ALA A 30 -1.25 3.30 18.29
N ILE A 31 -2.01 3.20 19.39
CA ILE A 31 -3.46 2.98 19.36
C ILE A 31 -4.16 4.11 18.60
N TRP A 32 -3.80 5.35 18.89
CA TRP A 32 -4.35 6.51 18.19
C TRP A 32 -4.00 6.50 16.69
N SER A 33 -2.75 6.17 16.36
CA SER A 33 -2.30 6.06 14.98
C SER A 33 -3.04 4.97 14.20
N ILE A 34 -3.28 3.82 14.82
CA ILE A 34 -4.06 2.72 14.21
C ILE A 34 -5.51 3.17 14.00
N GLY A 35 -6.16 3.73 15.01
CA GLY A 35 -7.55 4.18 14.93
C GLY A 35 -7.76 5.25 13.85
N THR A 36 -6.88 6.26 13.79
CA THR A 36 -6.94 7.30 12.76
C THR A 36 -6.58 6.77 11.37
N SER A 37 -5.67 5.81 11.26
CA SER A 37 -5.32 5.17 9.99
C SER A 37 -6.49 4.36 9.42
N VAL A 38 -7.19 3.60 10.25
CA VAL A 38 -8.40 2.86 9.85
C VAL A 38 -9.52 3.83 9.46
N GLY A 39 -9.73 4.89 10.24
CA GLY A 39 -10.74 5.91 9.95
C GLY A 39 -10.48 6.66 8.64
N SER A 40 -9.24 7.08 8.40
CA SER A 40 -8.88 7.78 7.15
C SER A 40 -8.99 6.88 5.92
N ARG A 41 -8.64 5.60 6.04
CA ARG A 41 -8.85 4.62 4.94
C ARG A 41 -10.34 4.38 4.68
N GLY A 42 -11.15 4.28 5.72
CA GLY A 42 -12.62 4.21 5.59
C GLY A 42 -13.19 5.43 4.85
N MET A 43 -12.77 6.64 5.22
CA MET A 43 -13.15 7.87 4.51
C MET A 43 -12.71 7.86 3.04
N GLY A 44 -11.48 7.40 2.76
CA GLY A 44 -10.98 7.26 1.39
C GLY A 44 -11.81 6.28 0.56
N LEU A 45 -12.23 5.15 1.14
CA LEU A 45 -13.11 4.18 0.48
C LEU A 45 -14.48 4.76 0.18
N VAL A 46 -15.12 5.40 1.16
CA VAL A 46 -16.42 6.07 0.97
C VAL A 46 -16.31 7.15 -0.10
N GLY A 47 -15.26 7.98 -0.05
CA GLY A 47 -14.99 8.98 -1.09
C GLY A 47 -14.84 8.35 -2.49
N THR A 48 -14.12 7.24 -2.59
CA THR A 48 -13.94 6.53 -3.87
C THR A 48 -15.25 5.90 -4.36
N LEU A 49 -16.06 5.30 -3.46
CA LEU A 49 -17.39 4.79 -3.80
C LEU A 49 -18.32 5.90 -4.32
N LEU A 50 -18.35 7.04 -3.64
CA LEU A 50 -19.14 8.19 -4.09
C LEU A 50 -18.66 8.71 -5.45
N LEU A 51 -17.35 8.69 -5.68
CA LEU A 51 -16.75 9.13 -6.93
C LEU A 51 -17.19 8.27 -8.12
N THR A 52 -17.38 6.96 -7.95
CA THR A 52 -17.85 6.06 -9.01
C THR A 52 -19.27 6.32 -9.47
N ARG A 53 -20.05 7.12 -8.75
CA ARG A 53 -21.38 7.57 -9.21
C ARG A 53 -21.30 8.68 -10.25
N TYR A 54 -20.22 9.46 -10.23
CA TYR A 54 -20.06 10.66 -11.06
C TYR A 54 -19.03 10.49 -12.17
N LEU A 55 -18.08 9.59 -12.02
CA LEU A 55 -17.05 9.31 -13.00
C LEU A 55 -17.26 7.95 -13.66
N ASP A 56 -17.08 7.92 -14.98
CA ASP A 56 -17.00 6.68 -15.75
C ASP A 56 -15.63 6.00 -15.59
N PRO A 57 -15.54 4.68 -15.88
CA PRO A 57 -14.31 3.92 -15.74
C PRO A 57 -13.12 4.44 -16.55
N GLU A 58 -13.36 4.99 -17.75
CA GLU A 58 -12.30 5.56 -18.60
C GLU A 58 -11.68 6.80 -17.96
N THR A 59 -12.51 7.78 -17.61
CA THR A 59 -12.07 9.03 -16.98
C THR A 59 -11.34 8.75 -15.65
N TYR A 60 -11.88 7.87 -14.84
CA TYR A 60 -11.23 7.43 -13.60
C TYR A 60 -9.90 6.72 -13.87
N GLY A 61 -9.87 5.84 -14.88
CA GLY A 61 -8.67 5.10 -15.29
C GLY A 61 -7.55 6.04 -15.75
N GLU A 62 -7.85 7.00 -16.62
CA GLU A 62 -6.86 7.98 -17.10
C GLU A 62 -6.31 8.86 -15.98
N ALA A 63 -7.18 9.38 -15.10
CA ALA A 63 -6.75 10.18 -13.95
C ALA A 63 -5.94 9.36 -12.92
N SER A 64 -6.31 8.09 -12.71
CA SER A 64 -5.56 7.16 -11.87
C SER A 64 -4.19 6.83 -12.44
N LEU A 65 -4.09 6.62 -13.76
CA LEU A 65 -2.82 6.42 -14.45
C LEU A 65 -1.92 7.66 -14.37
N ALA A 66 -2.48 8.86 -14.57
CA ALA A 66 -1.74 10.10 -14.41
C ALA A 66 -1.21 10.25 -12.96
N THR A 67 -2.03 9.90 -11.96
CA THR A 67 -1.61 9.87 -10.55
C THR A 67 -0.46 8.87 -10.36
N LEU A 68 -0.54 7.69 -10.96
CA LEU A 68 0.49 6.67 -10.87
C LEU A 68 1.80 7.09 -11.54
N VAL A 69 1.75 7.81 -12.67
CA VAL A 69 2.95 8.40 -13.32
C VAL A 69 3.63 9.38 -12.37
N VAL A 70 2.87 10.30 -11.76
CA VAL A 70 3.42 11.28 -10.82
C VAL A 70 3.99 10.61 -9.58
N LEU A 71 3.30 9.61 -9.02
CA LEU A 71 3.82 8.82 -7.89
C LEU A 71 5.09 8.05 -8.25
N SER A 72 5.17 7.50 -9.47
CA SER A 72 6.39 6.83 -9.96
C SER A 72 7.55 7.81 -10.07
N ALA A 73 7.33 9.01 -10.63
CA ALA A 73 8.34 10.06 -10.69
C ALA A 73 8.82 10.48 -9.29
N GLN A 74 7.90 10.58 -8.33
CA GLN A 74 8.25 10.85 -6.93
C GLN A 74 9.08 9.73 -6.30
N MET A 75 8.72 8.46 -6.54
CA MET A 75 9.46 7.31 -6.01
C MET A 75 10.87 7.22 -6.60
N LEU A 76 11.01 7.39 -7.92
CA LEU A 76 12.31 7.36 -8.59
C LEU A 76 13.24 8.49 -8.12
N SER A 77 12.69 9.64 -7.76
CA SER A 77 13.44 10.81 -7.27
C SER A 77 13.55 10.90 -5.74
N ASN A 78 13.16 9.87 -4.99
CA ASN A 78 13.17 9.89 -3.51
C ASN A 78 14.60 9.81 -2.93
N CYS A 79 15.46 8.98 -3.52
CA CYS A 79 16.85 8.75 -3.09
C CYS A 79 17.04 8.45 -1.59
N GLY A 80 16.00 8.02 -0.86
CA GLY A 80 16.06 7.61 0.55
C GLY A 80 16.38 8.75 1.54
N LEU A 81 16.27 10.00 1.11
CA LEU A 81 16.63 11.16 1.94
C LEU A 81 15.73 11.32 3.18
N PRO A 82 14.39 11.15 3.09
CA PRO A 82 13.53 11.17 4.27
C PRO A 82 13.85 10.05 5.26
N GLN A 83 14.21 8.87 4.77
CA GLN A 83 14.58 7.71 5.60
C GLN A 83 15.90 7.97 6.35
N TYR A 84 16.85 8.66 5.71
CA TYR A 84 18.08 9.08 6.36
C TYR A 84 17.81 9.98 7.57
N LEU A 85 16.90 10.95 7.44
CA LEU A 85 16.53 11.85 8.53
C LEU A 85 15.93 11.13 9.75
N VAL A 86 15.13 10.11 9.51
CA VAL A 86 14.53 9.30 10.57
C VAL A 86 15.57 8.37 11.21
N ALA A 87 16.45 7.76 10.41
CA ALA A 87 17.44 6.80 10.88
C ALA A 87 18.60 7.44 11.66
N LYS A 88 18.92 8.71 11.37
CA LYS A 88 20.02 9.45 12.02
C LYS A 88 19.54 10.72 12.76
N PRO A 89 18.82 10.56 13.87
CA PRO A 89 18.22 11.68 14.59
C PRO A 89 19.24 12.68 15.15
N ASN A 90 20.48 12.24 15.41
CA ASN A 90 21.53 13.08 16.03
C ASN A 90 22.23 14.04 15.05
N GLU A 91 21.99 13.93 13.75
CA GLU A 91 22.64 14.77 12.73
C GLU A 91 22.07 16.21 12.66
N GLY A 92 21.03 16.50 13.39
CA GLY A 92 20.55 17.86 13.63
C GLY A 92 19.88 18.54 12.43
N ARG A 93 19.81 19.87 12.51
CA ARG A 93 19.16 20.76 11.52
C ARG A 93 19.89 20.80 10.19
N ALA A 94 21.22 20.71 10.22
CA ALA A 94 22.04 20.75 9.01
C ALA A 94 21.73 19.57 8.07
N ALA A 95 21.52 18.36 8.61
CA ALA A 95 21.12 17.21 7.81
C ALA A 95 19.70 17.39 7.23
N ALA A 96 18.79 17.97 8.00
CA ALA A 96 17.43 18.26 7.54
C ALA A 96 17.44 19.27 6.38
N PHE A 97 18.25 20.34 6.44
CA PHE A 97 18.41 21.30 5.35
C PHE A 97 18.96 20.63 4.07
N HIS A 98 20.05 19.85 4.19
CA HIS A 98 20.63 19.14 3.04
C HIS A 98 19.63 18.16 2.40
N ALA A 99 18.94 17.38 3.24
CA ALA A 99 17.92 16.46 2.75
C ALA A 99 16.78 17.19 2.03
N THR A 100 16.28 18.29 2.59
CA THR A 100 15.24 19.13 1.99
C THR A 100 15.70 19.66 0.63
N PHE A 101 16.90 20.24 0.58
CA PHE A 101 17.47 20.81 -0.64
C PHE A 101 17.54 19.80 -1.78
N TYR A 102 18.19 18.66 -1.55
CA TYR A 102 18.31 17.62 -2.59
C TYR A 102 16.98 16.97 -2.91
N TYR A 103 16.12 16.73 -1.92
CA TYR A 103 14.81 16.14 -2.11
C TYR A 103 13.90 16.99 -2.98
N LEU A 104 13.96 18.32 -2.81
CA LEU A 104 13.21 19.27 -3.63
C LEU A 104 13.78 19.34 -5.05
N ILE A 105 15.09 19.48 -5.22
CA ILE A 105 15.70 19.53 -6.57
C ILE A 105 15.40 18.26 -7.36
N LEU A 106 15.63 17.09 -6.78
CA LEU A 106 15.35 15.81 -7.43
C LEU A 106 13.85 15.65 -7.71
N GLY A 107 13.00 16.12 -6.79
CA GLY A 107 11.55 16.13 -6.97
C GLY A 107 11.11 17.03 -8.13
N ILE A 108 11.63 18.25 -8.20
CA ILE A 108 11.35 19.18 -9.31
C ILE A 108 11.82 18.59 -10.64
N LEU A 109 13.01 18.00 -10.69
CA LEU A 109 13.52 17.34 -11.88
C LEU A 109 12.64 16.14 -12.29
N GLY A 110 12.31 15.24 -11.36
CA GLY A 110 11.48 14.08 -11.66
C GLY A 110 10.07 14.43 -12.09
N LEU A 111 9.42 15.39 -11.40
CA LEU A 111 8.09 15.89 -11.77
C LEU A 111 8.14 16.72 -13.07
N GLY A 112 9.18 17.51 -13.26
CA GLY A 112 9.43 18.26 -14.50
C GLY A 112 9.56 17.33 -15.72
N LEU A 113 10.31 16.23 -15.60
CA LEU A 113 10.39 15.20 -16.62
C LEU A 113 9.03 14.55 -16.90
N ALA A 114 8.24 14.22 -15.86
CA ALA A 114 6.90 13.68 -16.06
C ALA A 114 5.98 14.66 -16.82
N VAL A 115 6.07 15.97 -16.53
CA VAL A 115 5.34 17.01 -17.27
C VAL A 115 5.86 17.18 -18.69
N ALA A 116 7.18 17.18 -18.90
CA ALA A 116 7.79 17.32 -20.22
C ALA A 116 7.40 16.16 -21.16
N PHE A 117 7.42 14.92 -20.64
CA PHE A 117 7.08 13.72 -21.41
C PHE A 117 5.62 13.32 -21.36
N ARG A 118 4.72 14.19 -20.85
CA ARG A 118 3.28 13.88 -20.67
C ARG A 118 2.60 13.39 -21.94
N GLY A 119 2.92 13.98 -23.08
CA GLY A 119 2.37 13.58 -24.40
C GLY A 119 2.83 12.18 -24.80
N ALA A 120 4.14 11.89 -24.70
CA ALA A 120 4.69 10.58 -24.99
C ALA A 120 4.14 9.50 -24.06
N LEU A 121 3.95 9.82 -22.78
CA LEU A 121 3.33 8.91 -21.80
C LEU A 121 1.85 8.65 -22.13
N GLY A 122 1.11 9.67 -22.57
CA GLY A 122 -0.27 9.54 -23.02
C GLY A 122 -0.40 8.60 -24.23
N THR A 123 0.47 8.75 -25.23
CA THR A 123 0.49 7.86 -26.40
C THR A 123 0.94 6.44 -26.04
N LEU A 124 1.97 6.30 -25.21
CA LEU A 124 2.47 5.00 -24.75
C LEU A 124 1.40 4.20 -23.99
N LEU A 125 0.66 4.85 -23.11
CA LEU A 125 -0.38 4.25 -22.28
C LEU A 125 -1.77 4.21 -22.94
N LYS A 126 -1.90 4.73 -24.17
CA LYS A 126 -3.16 4.88 -24.89
C LYS A 126 -4.24 5.63 -24.07
N ALA A 127 -3.81 6.67 -23.35
CA ALA A 127 -4.62 7.47 -22.45
C ALA A 127 -4.57 8.95 -22.90
N PRO A 128 -5.45 9.38 -23.81
CA PRO A 128 -5.34 10.71 -24.47
C PRO A 128 -5.44 11.88 -23.47
N ASN A 129 -6.29 11.78 -22.44
CA ASN A 129 -6.48 12.85 -21.46
C ASN A 129 -5.43 12.84 -20.34
N LEU A 130 -4.62 11.80 -20.22
CA LEU A 130 -3.56 11.68 -19.20
C LEU A 130 -2.65 12.92 -19.19
N ALA A 131 -2.29 13.42 -20.37
CA ALA A 131 -1.43 14.58 -20.52
C ALA A 131 -2.00 15.87 -19.88
N HIS A 132 -3.33 15.99 -19.78
CA HIS A 132 -4.00 17.14 -19.15
C HIS A 132 -4.00 17.06 -17.63
N TYR A 133 -3.97 15.86 -17.05
CA TYR A 133 -3.99 15.67 -15.59
C TYR A 133 -2.61 15.77 -14.94
N ILE A 134 -1.52 15.37 -15.65
CA ILE A 134 -0.15 15.33 -15.11
C ILE A 134 0.30 16.69 -14.54
N PRO A 135 0.11 17.85 -15.20
CA PRO A 135 0.61 19.11 -14.65
C PRO A 135 0.01 19.48 -13.29
N GLY A 136 -1.31 19.34 -13.14
CA GLY A 136 -1.97 19.62 -11.87
C GLY A 136 -1.57 18.62 -10.76
N LEU A 137 -1.43 17.33 -11.11
CA LEU A 137 -0.94 16.31 -10.20
C LEU A 137 0.55 16.53 -9.83
N ALA A 138 1.37 17.09 -10.73
CA ALA A 138 2.74 17.48 -10.43
C ALA A 138 2.80 18.62 -9.39
N VAL A 139 1.86 19.58 -9.45
CA VAL A 139 1.72 20.61 -8.39
C VAL A 139 1.39 19.96 -7.04
N ALA A 140 0.43 19.04 -7.00
CA ALA A 140 0.14 18.27 -5.79
C ALA A 140 1.37 17.49 -5.30
N GLY A 141 2.10 16.88 -6.24
CA GLY A 141 3.33 16.16 -5.99
C GLY A 141 4.44 17.05 -5.42
N LEU A 142 4.55 18.28 -5.89
CA LEU A 142 5.50 19.25 -5.35
C LEU A 142 5.15 19.65 -3.90
N CYS A 143 3.89 19.91 -3.60
CA CYS A 143 3.43 20.11 -2.23
C CYS A 143 3.77 18.91 -1.33
N GLU A 144 3.58 17.70 -1.83
CA GLU A 144 3.88 16.46 -1.11
C GLU A 144 5.40 16.31 -0.79
N ARG A 145 6.29 16.89 -1.62
CA ARG A 145 7.74 16.92 -1.31
C ARG A 145 8.03 17.66 0.00
N PHE A 146 7.38 18.79 0.22
CA PHE A 146 7.53 19.51 1.49
C PHE A 146 6.88 18.75 2.65
N VAL A 147 5.74 18.13 2.40
CA VAL A 147 5.02 17.32 3.40
C VAL A 147 5.88 16.16 3.89
N VAL A 148 6.52 15.41 3.00
CA VAL A 148 7.30 14.20 3.36
C VAL A 148 8.50 14.54 4.25
N ILE A 149 9.18 15.66 4.03
CA ILE A 149 10.29 16.09 4.90
C ILE A 149 9.77 16.45 6.30
N GLN A 150 8.67 17.20 6.38
CA GLN A 150 8.07 17.57 7.65
C GLN A 150 7.51 16.35 8.40
N ASP A 151 6.91 15.37 7.66
CA ASP A 151 6.51 14.08 8.22
C ASP A 151 7.72 13.36 8.86
N ALA A 152 8.86 13.29 8.16
CA ALA A 152 10.07 12.66 8.69
C ALA A 152 10.57 13.33 9.97
N ILE A 153 10.47 14.66 10.08
CA ILE A 153 10.81 15.42 11.28
C ILE A 153 9.82 15.10 12.42
N GLN A 154 8.52 15.07 12.14
CA GLN A 154 7.51 14.71 13.13
C GLN A 154 7.70 13.28 13.66
N VAL A 155 8.02 12.32 12.77
CA VAL A 155 8.36 10.94 13.15
C VAL A 155 9.61 10.90 14.04
N ARG A 156 10.65 11.66 13.69
CA ARG A 156 11.88 11.81 14.50
C ARG A 156 11.58 12.31 15.92
N HIS A 157 10.61 13.23 16.07
CA HIS A 157 10.16 13.76 17.36
C HIS A 157 9.08 12.90 18.02
N MET A 158 8.75 11.72 17.46
CA MET A 158 7.70 10.79 17.93
C MET A 158 6.32 11.47 18.11
N ARG A 159 5.99 12.45 17.27
CA ARG A 159 4.71 13.19 17.31
C ARG A 159 3.64 12.47 16.46
N PHE A 160 3.42 11.20 16.71
CA PHE A 160 2.53 10.34 15.91
C PHE A 160 1.06 10.79 15.90
N GLN A 161 0.56 11.37 17.01
CA GLN A 161 -0.80 11.88 17.08
C GLN A 161 -1.05 13.03 16.10
N SER A 162 -0.15 14.03 16.11
CA SER A 162 -0.19 15.16 15.18
C SER A 162 -0.12 14.69 13.74
N LEU A 163 0.80 13.78 13.44
CA LEU A 163 0.98 13.19 12.11
C LEU A 163 -0.28 12.47 11.61
N SER A 164 -0.89 11.65 12.47
CA SER A 164 -2.12 10.92 12.13
C SER A 164 -3.30 11.86 11.87
N LEU A 165 -3.47 12.90 12.69
CA LEU A 165 -4.52 13.89 12.51
C LEU A 165 -4.37 14.65 11.19
N GLN A 166 -3.15 15.04 10.84
CA GLN A 166 -2.86 15.76 9.60
C GLN A 166 -3.07 14.87 8.36
N ARG A 167 -2.75 13.58 8.45
CA ARG A 167 -3.05 12.61 7.40
C ARG A 167 -4.56 12.44 7.21
N SER A 168 -5.31 12.32 8.32
CA SER A 168 -6.77 12.21 8.26
C SER A 168 -7.42 13.48 7.70
N LEU A 169 -6.93 14.66 8.05
CA LEU A 169 -7.36 15.93 7.46
C LEU A 169 -7.12 15.96 5.95
N GLY A 170 -5.96 15.51 5.51
CA GLY A 170 -5.64 15.43 4.08
C GLY A 170 -6.61 14.51 3.33
N GLU A 171 -6.89 13.32 3.86
CA GLU A 171 -7.84 12.38 3.24
C GLU A 171 -9.28 12.93 3.23
N LEU A 172 -9.70 13.63 4.29
CA LEU A 172 -11.00 14.30 4.32
C LEU A 172 -11.09 15.40 3.25
N MET A 173 -10.07 16.25 3.13
CA MET A 173 -10.02 17.30 2.09
C MET A 173 -10.03 16.70 0.69
N TYR A 174 -9.29 15.62 0.46
CA TYR A 174 -9.35 14.87 -0.79
C TYR A 174 -10.77 14.40 -1.11
N ALA A 175 -11.41 13.71 -0.17
CA ALA A 175 -12.74 13.16 -0.39
C ALA A 175 -13.79 14.26 -0.67
N VAL A 176 -13.82 15.32 0.15
CA VAL A 176 -14.77 16.42 0.01
C VAL A 176 -14.59 17.17 -1.31
N VAL A 177 -13.36 17.54 -1.65
CA VAL A 177 -13.08 18.30 -2.87
C VAL A 177 -13.29 17.46 -4.12
N THR A 178 -12.82 16.20 -4.11
CA THR A 178 -12.95 15.31 -5.26
C THR A 178 -14.42 14.99 -5.55
N VAL A 179 -15.19 14.60 -4.54
CA VAL A 179 -16.60 14.27 -4.70
C VAL A 179 -17.42 15.52 -5.07
N GLY A 180 -17.16 16.65 -4.41
CA GLY A 180 -17.86 17.92 -4.69
C GLY A 180 -17.63 18.44 -6.12
N LEU A 181 -16.40 18.33 -6.63
CA LEU A 181 -16.09 18.72 -8.01
C LEU A 181 -16.57 17.69 -9.03
N ALA A 182 -16.52 16.39 -8.71
CA ALA A 182 -17.08 15.36 -9.58
C ALA A 182 -18.59 15.53 -9.74
N TRP A 183 -19.31 15.84 -8.67
CA TRP A 183 -20.73 16.17 -8.70
C TRP A 183 -21.03 17.38 -9.61
N ARG A 184 -20.14 18.36 -9.65
CA ARG A 184 -20.25 19.53 -10.55
C ARG A 184 -19.82 19.26 -11.99
N GLY A 185 -19.44 18.02 -12.34
CA GLY A 185 -19.10 17.63 -13.71
C GLY A 185 -17.65 17.93 -14.13
N PHE A 186 -16.72 18.17 -13.20
CA PHE A 186 -15.30 18.41 -13.54
C PHE A 186 -14.56 17.16 -14.05
N GLY A 187 -15.21 16.00 -14.12
CA GLY A 187 -14.61 14.78 -14.64
C GLY A 187 -13.32 14.40 -13.89
N GLY A 188 -12.32 13.93 -14.62
CA GLY A 188 -11.03 13.52 -14.03
C GLY A 188 -10.25 14.64 -13.33
N HIS A 189 -10.51 15.91 -13.66
CA HIS A 189 -9.91 17.05 -12.95
C HIS A 189 -10.35 17.13 -11.48
N ALA A 190 -11.48 16.54 -11.11
CA ALA A 190 -11.88 16.43 -9.72
C ALA A 190 -10.82 15.69 -8.87
N ILE A 191 -10.21 14.62 -9.42
CA ILE A 191 -9.11 13.87 -8.76
C ILE A 191 -7.85 14.74 -8.64
N VAL A 192 -7.57 15.55 -9.65
CA VAL A 192 -6.43 16.48 -9.65
C VAL A 192 -6.58 17.51 -8.53
N TRP A 193 -7.71 18.21 -8.48
CA TRP A 193 -7.98 19.22 -7.45
C TRP A 193 -8.08 18.61 -6.05
N GLY A 194 -8.67 17.42 -5.92
CA GLY A 194 -8.66 16.68 -4.67
C GLY A 194 -7.26 16.36 -4.19
N SER A 195 -6.36 15.96 -5.10
CA SER A 195 -4.95 15.69 -4.76
C SER A 195 -4.21 16.96 -4.32
N ILE A 196 -4.48 18.10 -4.98
CA ILE A 196 -3.94 19.41 -4.57
C ILE A 196 -4.48 19.80 -3.19
N ALA A 197 -5.78 19.62 -2.95
CA ALA A 197 -6.40 19.92 -1.66
C ALA A 197 -5.82 19.06 -0.53
N ARG A 198 -5.59 17.76 -0.78
CA ARG A 198 -4.92 16.85 0.17
C ARG A 198 -3.53 17.32 0.52
N SER A 199 -2.66 17.47 -0.48
CA SER A 199 -1.26 17.83 -0.25
C SER A 199 -1.14 19.25 0.29
N GLY A 200 -1.98 20.19 -0.17
CA GLY A 200 -2.02 21.57 0.30
C GLY A 200 -2.47 21.70 1.75
N SER A 201 -3.56 21.04 2.15
CA SER A 201 -4.04 21.05 3.54
C SER A 201 -3.03 20.43 4.51
N ARG A 202 -2.38 19.33 4.09
CA ARG A 202 -1.29 18.72 4.86
C ARG A 202 -0.09 19.65 4.97
N LEU A 203 0.31 20.30 3.87
CA LEU A 203 1.42 21.26 3.86
C LEU A 203 1.17 22.42 4.82
N ILE A 204 -0.04 23.00 4.78
CA ILE A 204 -0.42 24.10 5.68
C ILE A 204 -0.39 23.65 7.14
N SER A 205 -1.05 22.53 7.46
CA SER A 205 -1.14 22.05 8.84
C SER A 205 0.21 21.60 9.41
N LEU A 206 1.07 20.96 8.60
CA LEU A 206 2.42 20.57 9.00
C LEU A 206 3.33 21.80 9.18
N SER A 207 3.25 22.78 8.29
CA SER A 207 4.05 24.00 8.39
C SER A 207 3.70 24.86 9.62
N ALA A 208 2.45 24.72 10.12
CA ALA A 208 2.04 25.35 11.38
C ALA A 208 2.59 24.64 12.62
N THR A 209 2.84 23.32 12.54
CA THR A 209 3.27 22.49 13.67
C THR A 209 4.77 22.16 13.67
N THR A 210 5.44 22.31 12.53
CA THR A 210 6.88 22.05 12.38
C THR A 210 7.63 23.37 12.20
N PRO A 211 8.46 23.79 13.17
CA PRO A 211 9.20 25.05 13.06
C PRO A 211 10.09 25.09 11.82
N ARG A 212 10.03 26.19 11.07
CA ARG A 212 10.83 26.37 9.84
C ARG A 212 12.33 26.23 10.09
N LYS A 213 12.81 26.62 11.27
CA LYS A 213 14.21 26.49 11.69
C LYS A 213 14.71 25.04 11.74
N GLU A 214 13.82 24.04 11.81
CA GLU A 214 14.23 22.64 11.89
C GLU A 214 14.63 22.04 10.54
N TRP A 215 14.17 22.61 9.41
CA TRP A 215 14.37 22.03 8.08
C TRP A 215 14.74 23.03 6.98
N LEU A 216 14.57 24.35 7.21
CA LEU A 216 14.90 25.43 6.26
C LEU A 216 16.01 26.34 6.76
N GLU A 217 16.65 26.06 7.88
CA GLU A 217 17.78 26.88 8.35
C GLU A 217 18.97 26.67 7.41
N PRO A 218 19.42 27.73 6.69
CA PRO A 218 20.47 27.57 5.69
C PRO A 218 21.77 27.11 6.34
N CYS A 219 22.32 26.03 5.83
CA CYS A 219 23.62 25.51 6.23
C CYS A 219 24.49 25.30 5.00
N PRO A 220 25.81 25.51 5.10
CA PRO A 220 26.72 25.29 4.00
C PRO A 220 26.65 23.82 3.52
N ILE A 221 26.40 23.64 2.22
CA ILE A 221 26.32 22.32 1.62
C ILE A 221 27.73 21.72 1.56
N THR A 222 27.94 20.59 2.23
CA THR A 222 29.22 19.90 2.28
C THR A 222 29.17 18.59 1.50
N TRP A 223 30.16 18.37 0.63
CA TRP A 223 30.25 17.13 -0.18
C TRP A 223 30.32 15.87 0.68
N LYS A 224 30.99 15.92 1.82
CA LYS A 224 31.08 14.79 2.75
C LYS A 224 29.69 14.34 3.20
N ARG A 225 28.85 15.26 3.69
CA ARG A 225 27.48 14.94 4.15
C ARG A 225 26.59 14.49 2.99
N THR A 226 26.69 15.13 1.82
CA THR A 226 25.99 14.72 0.62
C THR A 226 26.28 13.28 0.27
N ARG A 227 27.56 12.91 0.22
CA ARG A 227 27.99 11.54 -0.07
C ARG A 227 27.47 10.52 0.95
N GLU A 228 27.51 10.86 2.23
CA GLU A 228 26.99 10.01 3.31
C GLU A 228 25.47 9.78 3.18
N MET A 229 24.72 10.83 2.87
CA MET A 229 23.26 10.76 2.70
C MET A 229 22.89 9.90 1.49
N PHE A 230 23.53 10.08 0.35
CA PHE A 230 23.26 9.28 -0.84
C PHE A 230 23.76 7.85 -0.70
N ALA A 231 24.91 7.62 -0.07
CA ALA A 231 25.43 6.27 0.19
C ALA A 231 24.49 5.44 1.08
N PHE A 232 23.80 6.10 2.03
CA PHE A 232 22.76 5.46 2.86
C PHE A 232 21.44 5.34 2.11
N GLY A 233 21.00 6.41 1.45
CA GLY A 233 19.64 6.51 0.90
C GLY A 233 19.44 5.71 -0.39
N LEU A 234 20.42 5.67 -1.32
CA LEU A 234 20.28 5.00 -2.60
C LEU A 234 19.95 3.50 -2.48
N PRO A 235 20.66 2.71 -1.67
CA PRO A 235 20.29 1.30 -1.48
C PRO A 235 18.87 1.11 -0.94
N MET A 236 18.44 1.96 -0.02
CA MET A 236 17.07 1.93 0.51
C MET A 236 16.03 2.28 -0.56
N SER A 237 16.37 3.25 -1.43
CA SER A 237 15.48 3.67 -2.53
C SER A 237 15.27 2.57 -3.55
N VAL A 238 16.31 1.82 -3.90
CA VAL A 238 16.18 0.69 -4.84
C VAL A 238 15.17 -0.32 -4.32
N GLY A 239 15.23 -0.68 -3.04
CA GLY A 239 14.25 -1.55 -2.41
C GLY A 239 12.83 -0.98 -2.42
N ALA A 240 12.69 0.31 -2.10
CA ALA A 240 11.39 1.00 -2.10
C ALA A 240 10.78 1.08 -3.51
N ILE A 241 11.60 1.39 -4.53
CA ILE A 241 11.18 1.43 -5.95
C ILE A 241 10.72 0.04 -6.41
N ALA A 242 11.49 -1.02 -6.11
CA ALA A 242 11.11 -2.37 -6.45
C ALA A 242 9.78 -2.79 -5.81
N ASN A 243 9.59 -2.49 -4.54
CA ASN A 243 8.32 -2.75 -3.82
C ASN A 243 7.15 -1.95 -4.41
N PHE A 244 7.37 -0.66 -4.72
CA PHE A 244 6.36 0.18 -5.36
C PHE A 244 5.98 -0.36 -6.74
N GLY A 245 6.98 -0.72 -7.56
CA GLY A 245 6.78 -1.30 -8.89
C GLY A 245 5.96 -2.60 -8.83
N ALA A 246 6.29 -3.49 -7.89
CA ALA A 246 5.56 -4.74 -7.68
C ALA A 246 4.08 -4.54 -7.31
N ARG A 247 3.74 -3.41 -6.70
CA ARG A 247 2.36 -3.12 -6.25
C ARG A 247 1.55 -2.26 -7.23
N ARG A 248 2.20 -1.57 -8.18
CA ARG A 248 1.54 -0.50 -8.93
C ARG A 248 1.79 -0.51 -10.44
N TRP A 249 2.93 -1.01 -10.92
CA TRP A 249 3.27 -0.91 -12.33
C TRP A 249 2.52 -1.87 -13.23
N ASP A 250 1.86 -2.88 -12.67
CA ASP A 250 0.88 -3.72 -13.36
C ASP A 250 -0.22 -2.89 -14.03
N ASN A 251 -0.66 -1.80 -13.39
CA ASN A 251 -1.67 -0.90 -13.94
C ASN A 251 -1.25 -0.28 -15.28
N PHE A 252 0.05 0.02 -15.47
CA PHE A 252 0.56 0.54 -16.74
C PHE A 252 0.40 -0.47 -17.87
N LEU A 253 0.72 -1.75 -17.61
CA LEU A 253 0.55 -2.81 -18.60
C LEU A 253 -0.91 -3.09 -18.90
N ILE A 254 -1.76 -3.10 -17.87
CA ILE A 254 -3.20 -3.28 -18.05
C ILE A 254 -3.78 -2.15 -18.90
N ALA A 255 -3.39 -0.90 -18.65
CA ALA A 255 -3.81 0.22 -19.47
C ALA A 255 -3.33 0.08 -20.93
N ARG A 256 -2.07 -0.27 -21.11
CA ARG A 256 -1.44 -0.38 -22.43
C ARG A 256 -2.06 -1.48 -23.30
N TYR A 257 -2.38 -2.63 -22.70
CA TYR A 257 -2.88 -3.81 -23.41
C TYR A 257 -4.41 -3.88 -23.45
N PHE A 258 -5.10 -3.55 -22.36
CA PHE A 258 -6.54 -3.72 -22.21
C PHE A 258 -7.35 -2.42 -22.21
N GLY A 259 -6.66 -1.27 -22.31
CA GLY A 259 -7.26 0.06 -22.36
C GLY A 259 -7.52 0.70 -20.99
N THR A 260 -7.74 2.02 -21.00
CA THR A 260 -7.87 2.86 -19.79
C THR A 260 -9.07 2.51 -18.94
N GLY A 261 -10.21 2.20 -19.58
CA GLY A 261 -11.41 1.78 -18.85
C GLY A 261 -11.21 0.48 -18.09
N THR A 262 -10.54 -0.52 -18.68
CA THR A 262 -10.19 -1.76 -17.97
C THR A 262 -9.18 -1.49 -16.84
N ALA A 263 -8.21 -0.61 -17.07
CA ALA A 263 -7.26 -0.20 -16.03
C ALA A 263 -7.95 0.51 -14.86
N GLY A 264 -8.94 1.36 -15.13
CA GLY A 264 -9.74 2.02 -14.10
C GLY A 264 -10.53 1.03 -13.25
N VAL A 265 -11.22 0.09 -13.90
CA VAL A 265 -11.96 -0.98 -13.22
C VAL A 265 -11.01 -1.87 -12.42
N TYR A 266 -9.88 -2.28 -13.02
CA TYR A 266 -8.87 -3.10 -12.34
C TYR A 266 -8.27 -2.38 -11.12
N ASN A 267 -7.85 -1.14 -11.26
CA ASN A 267 -7.28 -0.36 -10.16
C ASN A 267 -8.23 -0.27 -8.98
N LEU A 268 -9.50 0.01 -9.25
CA LEU A 268 -10.53 0.09 -8.23
C LEU A 268 -10.81 -1.26 -7.61
N ALA A 269 -11.05 -2.30 -8.41
CA ALA A 269 -11.30 -3.66 -7.94
C ALA A 269 -10.12 -4.20 -7.10
N TYR A 270 -8.90 -3.95 -7.55
CA TYR A 270 -7.69 -4.32 -6.84
C TYR A 270 -7.58 -3.63 -5.48
N ASN A 271 -7.83 -2.33 -5.41
CA ASN A 271 -7.79 -1.58 -4.16
C ASN A 271 -8.83 -2.12 -3.15
N PHE A 272 -10.04 -2.49 -3.59
CA PHE A 272 -11.04 -3.13 -2.73
C PHE A 272 -10.63 -4.53 -2.29
N ALA A 273 -10.22 -5.36 -3.24
CA ALA A 273 -9.82 -6.74 -2.99
C ALA A 273 -8.59 -6.88 -2.08
N ASP A 274 -7.73 -5.87 -2.08
CA ASP A 274 -6.49 -5.86 -1.29
C ASP A 274 -6.69 -5.44 0.18
N ILE A 275 -7.84 -4.84 0.53
CA ILE A 275 -8.10 -4.34 1.89
C ILE A 275 -7.93 -5.42 2.96
N PRO A 276 -8.59 -6.61 2.87
CA PRO A 276 -8.45 -7.63 3.91
C PRO A 276 -7.00 -8.06 4.09
N ALA A 277 -6.29 -8.26 2.99
CA ALA A 277 -4.92 -8.74 3.02
C ALA A 277 -3.94 -7.68 3.57
N THR A 278 -3.99 -6.44 3.08
CA THR A 278 -3.02 -5.39 3.48
C THR A 278 -3.25 -4.89 4.88
N GLN A 279 -4.51 -4.66 5.30
CA GLN A 279 -4.80 -4.14 6.65
C GLN A 279 -4.34 -5.07 7.75
N ILE A 280 -4.53 -6.37 7.55
CA ILE A 280 -4.19 -7.39 8.54
C ILE A 280 -2.76 -7.86 8.33
N GLY A 281 -2.39 -8.11 7.08
CA GLY A 281 -1.09 -8.68 6.74
C GLY A 281 0.09 -7.80 7.08
N GLU A 282 0.03 -6.51 6.77
CA GLU A 282 1.09 -5.56 7.11
C GLU A 282 1.21 -5.40 8.63
N THR A 283 0.08 -5.23 9.34
CA THR A 283 0.08 -5.07 10.80
C THR A 283 0.66 -6.29 11.52
N ILE A 284 0.29 -7.50 11.09
CA ILE A 284 0.83 -8.74 11.67
C ILE A 284 2.30 -8.91 11.28
N GLY A 285 2.67 -8.62 10.02
CA GLY A 285 4.04 -8.70 9.52
C GLY A 285 5.02 -7.88 10.38
N ASP A 286 4.64 -6.67 10.77
CA ASP A 286 5.45 -5.77 11.60
C ASP A 286 5.70 -6.35 13.02
N VAL A 287 4.75 -7.12 13.55
CA VAL A 287 4.88 -7.78 14.86
C VAL A 287 5.67 -9.10 14.77
N LEU A 288 5.62 -9.78 13.62
CA LEU A 288 6.25 -11.10 13.46
C LEU A 288 7.78 -11.04 13.52
N VAL A 289 8.40 -10.02 12.92
CA VAL A 289 9.87 -9.89 12.91
C VAL A 289 10.45 -9.85 14.34
N PRO A 290 10.02 -8.90 15.22
CA PRO A 290 10.54 -8.89 16.59
C PRO A 290 10.13 -10.11 17.40
N SER A 291 8.97 -10.72 17.11
CA SER A 291 8.52 -11.93 17.79
C SER A 291 9.40 -13.13 17.46
N PHE A 292 9.69 -13.37 16.17
CA PHE A 292 10.60 -14.44 15.75
C PHE A 292 12.04 -14.21 16.25
N ALA A 293 12.50 -12.95 16.28
CA ALA A 293 13.84 -12.60 16.73
C ALA A 293 14.09 -12.91 18.21
N LYS A 294 13.06 -12.80 19.05
CA LYS A 294 13.13 -13.12 20.50
C LYS A 294 13.12 -14.60 20.83
N MET A 295 12.92 -15.49 19.84
CA MET A 295 12.85 -16.93 20.08
C MET A 295 14.23 -17.56 20.05
N ASP A 296 14.62 -18.25 21.10
CA ASP A 296 15.96 -18.82 21.29
C ASP A 296 16.19 -20.12 20.51
N SER A 297 15.13 -20.84 20.10
CA SER A 297 15.28 -22.14 19.42
C SER A 297 14.61 -22.15 18.04
N ASP A 298 15.26 -22.83 17.10
CA ASP A 298 14.76 -23.00 15.74
C ASP A 298 13.42 -23.73 15.70
N GLU A 299 13.21 -24.70 16.58
CA GLU A 299 11.94 -25.42 16.66
C GLU A 299 10.78 -24.54 17.14
N ARG A 300 11.03 -23.62 18.08
CA ARG A 300 10.04 -22.62 18.50
C ARG A 300 9.71 -21.66 17.36
N ARG A 301 10.72 -21.20 16.61
CA ARG A 301 10.52 -20.34 15.44
C ARG A 301 9.69 -21.03 14.36
N LYS A 302 9.96 -22.32 14.05
CA LYS A 302 9.17 -23.11 13.09
C LYS A 302 7.72 -23.27 13.53
N ARG A 303 7.47 -23.61 14.80
CA ARG A 303 6.09 -23.69 15.35
C ARG A 303 5.38 -22.34 15.26
N ALA A 304 6.06 -21.25 15.60
CA ALA A 304 5.52 -19.92 15.52
C ALA A 304 5.22 -19.51 14.07
N LEU A 305 6.06 -19.88 13.08
CA LEU A 305 5.80 -19.69 11.67
C LEU A 305 4.51 -20.39 11.23
N LEU A 306 4.34 -21.67 11.57
CA LEU A 306 3.14 -22.44 11.22
C LEU A 306 1.88 -21.84 11.87
N LEU A 307 1.99 -21.40 13.11
CA LEU A 307 0.91 -20.72 13.81
C LEU A 307 0.58 -19.37 13.16
N ALA A 308 1.59 -18.58 12.82
CA ALA A 308 1.40 -17.29 12.14
C ALA A 308 0.71 -17.47 10.77
N LEU A 309 1.13 -18.43 9.96
CA LEU A 309 0.48 -18.78 8.70
C LEU A 309 -0.99 -19.16 8.92
N ARG A 310 -1.27 -20.01 9.92
CA ARG A 310 -2.63 -20.46 10.24
C ARG A 310 -3.52 -19.31 10.70
N ILE A 311 -3.05 -18.47 11.63
CA ILE A 311 -3.80 -17.32 12.15
C ILE A 311 -4.08 -16.32 11.02
N MET A 312 -3.05 -16.03 10.21
CA MET A 312 -3.17 -15.12 9.08
C MET A 312 -4.26 -15.58 8.11
N MET A 313 -4.23 -16.88 7.77
CA MET A 313 -5.25 -17.45 6.88
C MET A 313 -6.64 -17.48 7.53
N LEU A 314 -6.72 -17.76 8.83
CA LEU A 314 -7.98 -17.80 9.58
C LEU A 314 -8.70 -16.44 9.57
N VAL A 315 -7.95 -15.35 9.53
CA VAL A 315 -8.52 -13.99 9.52
C VAL A 315 -8.71 -13.46 8.10
N VAL A 316 -7.68 -13.60 7.24
CA VAL A 316 -7.73 -13.01 5.89
C VAL A 316 -8.66 -13.78 4.95
N ALA A 317 -8.69 -15.12 5.02
CA ALA A 317 -9.50 -15.92 4.09
C ALA A 317 -11.00 -15.63 4.22
N PRO A 318 -11.63 -15.61 5.41
CA PRO A 318 -13.05 -15.27 5.53
C PRO A 318 -13.37 -13.86 5.04
N LEU A 319 -12.52 -12.88 5.35
CA LEU A 319 -12.73 -11.50 4.93
C LEU A 319 -12.61 -11.35 3.40
N ALA A 320 -11.62 -11.99 2.80
CA ALA A 320 -11.41 -11.93 1.36
C ALA A 320 -12.49 -12.69 0.59
N VAL A 321 -12.85 -13.90 1.02
CA VAL A 321 -13.93 -14.70 0.41
C VAL A 321 -15.27 -14.02 0.65
N GLY A 322 -15.52 -13.47 1.86
CA GLY A 322 -16.71 -12.71 2.19
C GLY A 322 -16.88 -11.49 1.28
N LEU A 323 -15.84 -10.69 1.12
CA LEU A 323 -15.85 -9.54 0.20
C LEU A 323 -16.13 -10.01 -1.24
N GLY A 324 -15.51 -11.11 -1.69
CA GLY A 324 -15.73 -11.66 -3.02
C GLY A 324 -17.18 -12.09 -3.25
N THR A 325 -17.81 -12.71 -2.26
CA THR A 325 -19.21 -13.18 -2.36
C THR A 325 -20.22 -12.05 -2.38
N VAL A 326 -19.97 -10.93 -1.64
CA VAL A 326 -20.87 -9.77 -1.63
C VAL A 326 -20.56 -8.76 -2.74
N ALA A 327 -19.46 -8.93 -3.47
CA ALA A 327 -19.02 -7.98 -4.49
C ALA A 327 -20.08 -7.65 -5.57
N PRO A 328 -20.86 -8.61 -6.12
CA PRO A 328 -21.89 -8.29 -7.10
C PRO A 328 -22.96 -7.33 -6.55
N GLU A 329 -23.43 -7.57 -5.33
CA GLU A 329 -24.46 -6.73 -4.70
C GLU A 329 -23.89 -5.37 -4.24
N LEU A 330 -22.65 -5.35 -3.78
CA LEU A 330 -21.94 -4.12 -3.48
C LEU A 330 -21.87 -3.22 -4.73
N VAL A 331 -21.56 -3.81 -5.88
CA VAL A 331 -21.51 -3.07 -7.15
C VAL A 331 -22.89 -2.56 -7.57
N ARG A 332 -23.91 -3.39 -7.48
CA ARG A 332 -25.29 -2.96 -7.81
C ARG A 332 -25.81 -1.83 -6.94
N THR A 333 -25.39 -1.79 -5.66
CA THR A 333 -25.86 -0.81 -4.70
C THR A 333 -25.12 0.54 -4.82
N PHE A 334 -23.79 0.49 -4.98
CA PHE A 334 -22.96 1.67 -4.83
C PHE A 334 -22.44 2.24 -6.16
N PHE A 335 -22.31 1.43 -7.21
CA PHE A 335 -21.72 1.84 -8.47
C PHE A 335 -22.81 2.21 -9.50
N ASN A 336 -22.45 3.06 -10.45
CA ASN A 336 -23.34 3.31 -11.60
C ASN A 336 -23.24 2.18 -12.65
N GLU A 337 -24.16 2.18 -13.62
CA GLU A 337 -24.23 1.14 -14.65
C GLU A 337 -22.96 1.02 -15.50
N SER A 338 -22.22 2.11 -15.73
CA SER A 338 -21.02 2.07 -16.56
C SER A 338 -19.92 1.18 -15.98
N TRP A 339 -19.83 1.10 -14.64
CA TRP A 339 -18.94 0.20 -13.92
C TRP A 339 -19.46 -1.24 -13.91
N ALA A 340 -20.77 -1.41 -13.68
CA ALA A 340 -21.40 -2.73 -13.64
C ALA A 340 -21.26 -3.45 -14.99
N ARG A 341 -21.48 -2.74 -16.10
CA ARG A 341 -21.30 -3.26 -17.47
C ARG A 341 -19.88 -3.75 -17.76
N ARG A 342 -18.87 -3.22 -17.07
CA ARG A 342 -17.45 -3.61 -17.22
C ARG A 342 -17.04 -4.72 -16.25
N SER A 343 -17.99 -5.41 -15.66
CA SER A 343 -17.75 -6.60 -14.82
C SER A 343 -16.88 -6.34 -13.58
N ILE A 344 -16.94 -5.11 -12.99
CA ILE A 344 -16.16 -4.78 -11.80
C ILE A 344 -16.44 -5.73 -10.63
N GLY A 345 -17.70 -6.18 -10.46
CA GLY A 345 -18.07 -7.13 -9.42
C GLY A 345 -17.34 -8.47 -9.57
N VAL A 346 -17.21 -8.95 -10.81
CA VAL A 346 -16.45 -10.15 -11.13
C VAL A 346 -14.96 -9.95 -10.85
N MET A 347 -14.41 -8.79 -11.20
CA MET A 347 -13.01 -8.46 -10.87
C MET A 347 -12.77 -8.45 -9.36
N ILE A 348 -13.63 -7.79 -8.58
CA ILE A 348 -13.51 -7.77 -7.12
C ILE A 348 -13.59 -9.19 -6.58
N MET A 349 -14.55 -10.00 -7.04
CA MET A 349 -14.71 -11.39 -6.61
C MET A 349 -13.45 -12.22 -6.86
N ILE A 350 -12.91 -12.19 -8.09
CA ILE A 350 -11.72 -12.97 -8.44
C ILE A 350 -10.49 -12.45 -7.67
N LEU A 351 -10.24 -11.14 -7.68
CA LEU A 351 -9.08 -10.56 -7.03
C LEU A 351 -9.11 -10.73 -5.51
N SER A 352 -10.30 -10.67 -4.88
CA SER A 352 -10.45 -10.95 -3.44
C SER A 352 -10.08 -12.39 -3.13
N GLY A 353 -10.57 -13.36 -3.92
CA GLY A 353 -10.18 -14.76 -3.76
C GLY A 353 -8.67 -14.97 -3.93
N LEU A 354 -8.05 -14.31 -4.92
CA LEU A 354 -6.62 -14.38 -5.16
C LEU A 354 -5.79 -13.65 -4.09
N SER A 355 -6.35 -12.66 -3.40
CA SER A 355 -5.65 -11.94 -2.33
C SER A 355 -5.39 -12.79 -1.08
N VAL A 356 -6.10 -13.92 -0.93
CA VAL A 356 -5.91 -14.86 0.20
C VAL A 356 -4.49 -15.43 0.26
N VAL A 357 -3.79 -15.59 -0.86
CA VAL A 357 -2.42 -16.12 -0.88
C VAL A 357 -1.33 -15.09 -0.52
N ARG A 358 -1.65 -13.80 -0.54
CA ARG A 358 -0.68 -12.72 -0.29
C ARG A 358 -0.05 -12.75 1.10
N PRO A 359 -0.79 -13.03 2.19
CA PRO A 359 -0.22 -13.11 3.53
C PRO A 359 0.94 -14.09 3.67
N ILE A 360 0.98 -15.13 2.84
CA ILE A 360 2.08 -16.11 2.83
C ILE A 360 3.42 -15.41 2.53
N GLY A 361 3.42 -14.45 1.59
CA GLY A 361 4.60 -13.67 1.27
C GLY A 361 5.08 -12.78 2.43
N TRP A 362 4.18 -12.12 3.16
CA TRP A 362 4.54 -11.29 4.31
C TRP A 362 5.10 -12.10 5.48
N VAL A 363 4.41 -13.17 5.86
CA VAL A 363 4.88 -14.09 6.92
C VAL A 363 6.22 -14.70 6.52
N GLY A 364 6.34 -15.15 5.26
CA GLY A 364 7.56 -15.74 4.73
C GLY A 364 8.73 -14.75 4.70
N SER A 365 8.47 -13.50 4.28
CA SER A 365 9.47 -12.43 4.28
C SER A 365 9.97 -12.12 5.70
N SER A 366 9.04 -11.94 6.67
CA SER A 366 9.38 -11.69 8.08
C SER A 366 10.22 -12.84 8.66
N TYR A 367 9.87 -14.07 8.34
CA TYR A 367 10.61 -15.25 8.80
C TYR A 367 12.03 -15.33 8.21
N LEU A 368 12.15 -15.16 6.87
CA LEU A 368 13.46 -15.18 6.19
C LEU A 368 14.35 -14.01 6.62
N GLN A 369 13.77 -12.88 7.01
CA GLN A 369 14.52 -11.75 7.56
C GLN A 369 15.21 -12.12 8.89
N VAL A 370 14.50 -12.78 9.78
CA VAL A 370 15.07 -13.25 11.07
C VAL A 370 16.07 -14.40 10.88
N ARG A 371 15.94 -15.14 9.77
CA ARG A 371 16.93 -16.18 9.39
C ARG A 371 18.16 -15.61 8.69
N ASP A 372 18.32 -14.29 8.65
CA ASP A 372 19.43 -13.56 8.01
C ASP A 372 19.60 -13.93 6.52
N ARG A 373 18.46 -13.96 5.80
CA ARG A 373 18.42 -14.27 4.35
C ARG A 373 17.86 -13.14 3.49
N PRO A 374 18.33 -11.88 3.65
CA PRO A 374 17.79 -10.72 2.92
C PRO A 374 17.96 -10.84 1.40
N ARG A 375 19.05 -11.51 0.93
CA ARG A 375 19.26 -11.75 -0.51
C ARG A 375 18.17 -12.64 -1.11
N VAL A 376 17.69 -13.65 -0.36
CA VAL A 376 16.60 -14.53 -0.83
C VAL A 376 15.32 -13.72 -0.96
N ILE A 377 14.99 -12.89 0.03
CA ILE A 377 13.81 -11.99 -0.02
C ILE A 377 13.88 -11.09 -1.26
N MET A 378 15.03 -10.44 -1.50
CA MET A 378 15.23 -9.58 -2.65
C MET A 378 15.00 -10.33 -3.98
N ILE A 379 15.56 -11.53 -4.13
CA ILE A 379 15.36 -12.35 -5.35
C ILE A 379 13.90 -12.72 -5.53
N LEU A 380 13.20 -13.12 -4.45
CA LEU A 380 11.78 -13.48 -4.50
C LEU A 380 10.90 -12.28 -4.89
N GLU A 381 11.19 -11.09 -4.36
CA GLU A 381 10.44 -9.87 -4.71
C GLU A 381 10.69 -9.44 -6.17
N ILE A 382 11.92 -9.53 -6.65
CA ILE A 382 12.25 -9.27 -8.06
C ILE A 382 11.56 -10.29 -8.95
N ALA A 383 11.63 -11.59 -8.61
CA ALA A 383 11.00 -12.66 -9.36
C ALA A 383 9.47 -12.51 -9.42
N LYS A 384 8.84 -12.11 -8.30
CA LYS A 384 7.40 -11.79 -8.26
C LYS A 384 7.06 -10.66 -9.22
N THR A 385 7.81 -9.56 -9.18
CA THR A 385 7.57 -8.41 -10.06
C THR A 385 7.78 -8.78 -11.52
N ALA A 386 8.87 -9.47 -11.84
CA ALA A 386 9.14 -9.91 -13.20
C ALA A 386 8.06 -10.88 -13.71
N SER A 387 7.68 -11.87 -12.90
CA SER A 387 6.61 -12.81 -13.27
C SER A 387 5.27 -12.10 -13.49
N LEU A 388 4.92 -11.11 -12.67
CA LEU A 388 3.71 -10.31 -12.84
C LEU A 388 3.71 -9.57 -14.19
N LEU A 389 4.79 -8.87 -14.52
CA LEU A 389 4.91 -8.12 -15.77
C LEU A 389 4.90 -9.05 -17.00
N VAL A 390 5.62 -10.18 -16.94
CA VAL A 390 5.66 -11.17 -18.02
C VAL A 390 4.28 -11.81 -18.20
N LEU A 391 3.64 -12.26 -17.13
CA LEU A 391 2.33 -12.93 -17.23
C LEU A 391 1.25 -11.99 -17.75
N ILE A 392 1.21 -10.72 -17.31
CA ILE A 392 0.27 -9.75 -17.89
C ILE A 392 0.53 -9.58 -19.38
N SER A 393 1.78 -9.48 -19.82
CA SER A 393 2.11 -9.33 -21.25
C SER A 393 1.74 -10.57 -22.07
N VAL A 394 1.98 -11.77 -21.54
CA VAL A 394 1.62 -13.03 -22.20
C VAL A 394 0.10 -13.19 -22.31
N PHE A 395 -0.60 -12.99 -21.20
CA PHE A 395 -2.06 -13.13 -21.16
C PHE A 395 -2.76 -12.04 -21.99
N ALA A 396 -2.15 -10.85 -22.10
CA ALA A 396 -2.66 -9.81 -22.97
C ALA A 396 -2.61 -10.21 -24.45
N ASN A 397 -1.51 -10.84 -24.90
CA ASN A 397 -1.37 -11.31 -26.28
C ASN A 397 -2.36 -12.45 -26.61
N VAL A 398 -2.60 -13.35 -25.66
CA VAL A 398 -3.60 -14.43 -25.80
C VAL A 398 -5.02 -13.86 -25.73
N GLY A 399 -5.29 -12.95 -24.79
CA GLY A 399 -6.60 -12.40 -24.52
C GLY A 399 -7.07 -11.34 -25.52
N SER A 400 -6.16 -10.76 -26.33
CA SER A 400 -6.54 -9.73 -27.32
C SER A 400 -7.47 -10.25 -28.39
N LYS A 401 -7.50 -11.58 -28.59
CA LYS A 401 -8.38 -12.28 -29.55
C LYS A 401 -9.73 -12.69 -28.93
N ALA A 402 -9.91 -12.53 -27.63
CA ALA A 402 -11.11 -12.94 -26.90
C ALA A 402 -11.72 -11.76 -26.16
N ASN A 403 -13.06 -11.65 -26.15
CA ASN A 403 -13.79 -10.59 -25.45
C ASN A 403 -13.74 -10.70 -23.90
N HIS A 404 -12.69 -11.32 -23.34
CA HIS A 404 -12.61 -11.67 -21.91
C HIS A 404 -11.42 -11.03 -21.19
N HIS A 405 -11.10 -9.78 -21.51
CA HIS A 405 -9.96 -9.04 -20.96
C HIS A 405 -9.86 -9.07 -19.42
N VAL A 406 -11.01 -9.04 -18.72
CA VAL A 406 -11.11 -9.09 -17.26
C VAL A 406 -10.49 -10.36 -16.70
N TYR A 407 -10.85 -11.50 -17.26
CA TYR A 407 -10.39 -12.81 -16.76
C TYR A 407 -8.89 -13.01 -17.00
N TYR A 408 -8.39 -12.55 -18.14
CA TYR A 408 -6.96 -12.63 -18.45
C TYR A 408 -6.12 -11.73 -17.54
N ALA A 409 -6.56 -10.49 -17.27
CA ALA A 409 -5.89 -9.60 -16.34
C ALA A 409 -5.84 -10.20 -14.91
N CYS A 410 -6.99 -10.65 -14.40
CA CYS A 410 -7.07 -11.28 -13.08
C CYS A 410 -6.26 -12.59 -13.01
N GLY A 411 -6.29 -13.40 -14.07
CA GLY A 411 -5.56 -14.67 -14.16
C GLY A 411 -4.04 -14.46 -14.08
N ALA A 412 -3.51 -13.47 -14.80
CA ALA A 412 -2.09 -13.14 -14.79
C ALA A 412 -1.63 -12.71 -13.38
N VAL A 413 -2.41 -11.86 -12.73
CA VAL A 413 -2.14 -11.40 -11.37
C VAL A 413 -2.21 -12.54 -10.36
N GLY A 414 -3.24 -13.38 -10.44
CA GLY A 414 -3.41 -14.55 -9.57
C GLY A 414 -2.28 -15.55 -9.68
N LEU A 415 -1.84 -15.87 -10.91
CA LEU A 415 -0.70 -16.74 -11.15
C LEU A 415 0.59 -16.15 -10.58
N ALA A 416 0.85 -14.85 -10.78
CA ALA A 416 2.05 -14.20 -10.25
C ALA A 416 2.11 -14.27 -8.73
N PHE A 417 1.00 -13.95 -8.04
CA PHE A 417 0.94 -14.04 -6.57
C PHE A 417 0.97 -15.48 -6.06
N GLY A 418 0.32 -16.41 -6.77
CA GLY A 418 0.38 -17.84 -6.46
C GLY A 418 1.80 -18.40 -6.56
N LEU A 419 2.50 -18.09 -7.65
CA LEU A 419 3.90 -18.48 -7.85
C LEU A 419 4.80 -17.84 -6.78
N SER A 420 4.56 -16.57 -6.42
CA SER A 420 5.30 -15.90 -5.35
C SER A 420 5.09 -16.60 -4.00
N ALA A 421 3.85 -16.93 -3.64
CA ALA A 421 3.54 -17.65 -2.39
C ALA A 421 4.25 -19.01 -2.33
N LEU A 422 4.18 -19.78 -3.43
CA LEU A 422 4.89 -21.06 -3.54
C LEU A 422 6.40 -20.89 -3.44
N SER A 423 6.95 -19.85 -4.04
CA SER A 423 8.39 -19.54 -3.99
C SER A 423 8.85 -19.21 -2.56
N TYR A 424 8.04 -18.47 -1.78
CA TYR A 424 8.33 -18.23 -0.36
C TYR A 424 8.29 -19.52 0.46
N LEU A 425 7.27 -20.37 0.27
CA LEU A 425 7.19 -21.68 0.95
C LEU A 425 8.35 -22.59 0.58
N TRP A 426 8.75 -22.61 -0.69
CA TRP A 426 9.92 -23.34 -1.15
C TRP A 426 11.23 -22.81 -0.56
N ALA A 427 11.40 -21.50 -0.49
CA ALA A 427 12.57 -20.89 0.13
C ALA A 427 12.68 -21.26 1.62
N ILE A 428 11.57 -21.25 2.38
CA ILE A 428 11.53 -21.68 3.78
C ILE A 428 11.87 -23.17 3.88
N HIS A 429 11.32 -24.01 3.00
CA HIS A 429 11.67 -25.43 2.93
C HIS A 429 13.18 -25.65 2.75
N LYS A 430 13.81 -24.90 1.84
CA LYS A 430 15.24 -25.00 1.58
C LYS A 430 16.11 -24.53 2.75
N VAL A 431 15.69 -23.43 3.42
CA VAL A 431 16.46 -22.86 4.55
C VAL A 431 16.38 -23.75 5.80
N ASP A 432 15.19 -24.25 6.12
CA ASP A 432 14.95 -24.96 7.39
C ASP A 432 14.73 -26.46 7.25
N ARG A 433 14.72 -26.99 6.02
CA ARG A 433 14.39 -28.38 5.70
C ARG A 433 12.99 -28.80 6.23
N THR A 434 12.10 -27.82 6.45
CA THR A 434 10.73 -28.11 6.87
C THR A 434 9.94 -28.65 5.69
N PRO A 435 9.29 -29.84 5.80
CA PRO A 435 8.53 -30.42 4.70
C PRO A 435 7.46 -29.45 4.18
N LEU A 436 7.34 -29.32 2.85
CA LEU A 436 6.34 -28.45 2.22
C LEU A 436 4.91 -28.79 2.67
N SER A 437 4.63 -30.07 2.89
CA SER A 437 3.31 -30.50 3.39
C SER A 437 2.97 -29.87 4.74
N ARG A 438 3.94 -29.72 5.66
CA ARG A 438 3.72 -29.06 6.95
C ARG A 438 3.51 -27.54 6.84
N LEU A 439 4.03 -26.92 5.79
CA LEU A 439 3.82 -25.49 5.52
C LEU A 439 2.46 -25.24 4.85
N ILE A 440 2.02 -26.16 3.99
CA ILE A 440 0.80 -26.00 3.20
C ILE A 440 -0.44 -26.50 3.96
N LEU A 441 -0.34 -27.61 4.69
CA LEU A 441 -1.47 -28.22 5.39
C LEU A 441 -2.22 -27.26 6.35
N PRO A 442 -1.58 -26.37 7.13
CA PRO A 442 -2.26 -25.42 7.99
C PRO A 442 -3.11 -24.38 7.27
N LEU A 443 -2.90 -24.19 5.95
CA LEU A 443 -3.64 -23.23 5.14
C LEU A 443 -5.02 -23.75 4.71
N PHE A 444 -5.19 -25.07 4.63
CA PHE A 444 -6.43 -25.69 4.12
C PHE A 444 -7.64 -25.54 5.05
N PRO A 445 -7.56 -25.78 6.37
CA PRO A 445 -8.73 -25.71 7.24
C PRO A 445 -9.45 -24.36 7.22
N PRO A 446 -8.77 -23.19 7.27
CA PRO A 446 -9.43 -21.90 7.12
C PRO A 446 -10.09 -21.71 5.75
N LEU A 447 -9.45 -22.19 4.68
CA LEU A 447 -10.02 -22.12 3.33
C LEU A 447 -11.26 -22.99 3.17
N LEU A 448 -11.23 -24.22 3.68
CA LEU A 448 -12.39 -25.11 3.67
C LEU A 448 -13.56 -24.56 4.47
N ALA A 449 -13.28 -23.91 5.62
CA ALA A 449 -14.31 -23.24 6.43
C ALA A 449 -14.98 -22.07 5.68
N CYS A 450 -14.31 -21.45 4.73
CA CYS A 450 -14.91 -20.39 3.90
C CYS A 450 -15.94 -20.91 2.89
N VAL A 451 -15.90 -22.19 2.52
CA VAL A 451 -16.85 -22.77 1.53
C VAL A 451 -18.30 -22.71 2.04
N PRO A 452 -18.65 -23.27 3.23
CA PRO A 452 -20.02 -23.18 3.74
C PRO A 452 -20.42 -21.71 4.02
N MET A 453 -19.50 -20.85 4.44
CA MET A 453 -19.75 -19.43 4.59
C MET A 453 -20.15 -18.77 3.25
N ALA A 454 -19.39 -19.01 2.20
CA ALA A 454 -19.67 -18.46 0.86
C ALA A 454 -21.01 -18.98 0.31
N LEU A 455 -21.28 -20.29 0.47
CA LEU A 455 -22.54 -20.89 0.06
C LEU A 455 -23.73 -20.31 0.86
N GLY A 456 -23.58 -20.15 2.17
CA GLY A 456 -24.60 -19.54 3.03
C GLY A 456 -24.93 -18.11 2.63
N VAL A 457 -23.92 -17.26 2.41
CA VAL A 457 -24.11 -15.89 1.94
C VAL A 457 -24.79 -15.87 0.56
N PHE A 458 -24.36 -16.72 -0.36
CA PHE A 458 -24.97 -16.80 -1.71
C PHE A 458 -26.43 -17.26 -1.67
N GLN A 459 -26.76 -18.28 -0.85
CA GLN A 459 -28.14 -18.72 -0.67
C GLN A 459 -29.00 -17.65 -0.01
N PHE A 460 -28.48 -16.96 1.00
CA PHE A 460 -29.17 -15.86 1.65
C PHE A 460 -29.46 -14.71 0.70
N GLN A 461 -28.49 -14.32 -0.13
CA GLN A 461 -28.69 -13.31 -1.17
C GLN A 461 -29.80 -13.74 -2.17
N ARG A 462 -29.78 -15.00 -2.62
CA ARG A 462 -30.83 -15.53 -3.49
C ARG A 462 -32.21 -15.49 -2.82
N PHE A 463 -32.28 -15.89 -1.56
CA PHE A 463 -33.54 -15.90 -0.80
C PHE A 463 -34.12 -14.49 -0.69
N ILE A 464 -33.31 -13.50 -0.33
CA ILE A 464 -33.77 -12.10 -0.23
C ILE A 464 -34.20 -11.56 -1.59
N THR A 465 -33.43 -11.79 -2.66
CA THR A 465 -33.79 -11.31 -4.00
C THR A 465 -35.07 -11.94 -4.54
N GLN A 466 -35.40 -13.16 -4.14
CA GLN A 466 -36.62 -13.85 -4.59
C GLN A 466 -37.87 -13.53 -3.76
N HIS A 467 -37.69 -13.23 -2.44
CA HIS A 467 -38.85 -13.11 -1.51
C HIS A 467 -39.07 -11.72 -0.98
N SER A 468 -38.19 -10.75 -1.22
CA SER A 468 -38.36 -9.41 -0.69
C SER A 468 -38.52 -8.36 -1.78
N ARG A 469 -39.48 -7.45 -1.54
CA ARG A 469 -39.57 -6.14 -2.22
C ARG A 469 -38.55 -5.15 -1.65
N TRP A 470 -37.50 -5.62 -0.96
CA TRP A 470 -36.51 -4.81 -0.32
C TRP A 470 -35.51 -4.25 -1.33
N PRO A 471 -35.08 -3.00 -1.22
CA PRO A 471 -34.08 -2.44 -2.11
C PRO A 471 -32.74 -3.21 -1.98
N HIS A 472 -31.98 -3.32 -3.07
CA HIS A 472 -30.74 -4.09 -3.13
C HIS A 472 -29.74 -3.80 -2.00
N GLY A 473 -29.79 -2.61 -1.39
CA GLY A 473 -28.95 -2.25 -0.23
C GLY A 473 -29.21 -3.07 1.04
N ALA A 474 -30.42 -3.62 1.22
CA ALA A 474 -30.75 -4.45 2.38
C ALA A 474 -30.12 -5.86 2.33
N VAL A 475 -29.59 -6.27 1.17
CA VAL A 475 -28.89 -7.55 0.98
C VAL A 475 -27.45 -7.48 1.51
N LEU A 476 -26.93 -6.28 1.76
CA LEU A 476 -25.57 -6.05 2.25
C LEU A 476 -25.51 -5.91 3.79
N ALA A 477 -26.60 -5.63 4.44
CA ALA A 477 -26.70 -5.53 5.90
C ALA A 477 -26.83 -6.91 6.55
#